data_148412e846f0427bd569c463daa86254
#
_entry.id   148412e846f0427bd569c463daa86254
#
_cell.length_a   1.000
_cell.length_b   1.000
_cell.length_c   1.000
_cell.angle_alpha   90.00
_cell.angle_beta   90.00
_cell.angle_gamma   90.00
#
_symmetry.space_group_name_H-M   'P 1'
#
loop_
_entity.id
_entity.type
_entity.pdbx_description
1 polymer ?
#
loop_
_entity_poly.entity_id
_entity_poly.type
_entity_poly.pdbx_seq_one_letter_code
_entity_poly.pdbx_strand_id
1 'polypeptide(L)'
;MPAYRSKTSTAGRNMAGARSLWRATGMKDEDFSKPIIAVVNSFTQFVPGHVHLKDLGQLVAREIEAAGGVAKEFNTIAVDDGIAMGHDGMLYSLPSRDIIADSVEYMVNAHCADAMVCISNCDKITPGMLMAAMRLNIPVIFVSGGPMEAGKTRLANPKTGTIEFKKLDLVDAMVIAADKAYSDADVAEVERSACPTCGSCSGMFTANSMNCLTEALGLSLPGNGTVVATHADREQLFKRAGRRIVELARQYYEQEEASVLPRAVGFKAFENSMTLDIAMGGSTNTILHLLAIAREAEIDFTMTDIDRLSRIVPQLCKVAPNTNKYHIEDVHRAGGIMAILGELDRADKLHTDVPTVHAPTLKDALDQWDIVRTEDEAVRTFYMAGPAGVPTQVAFSQNTRWPSLDLDRAEGCIRSYEHAFSKEGGLAVLTGNIALDGCVVKTAGVDESILVFEGTAHVTESQDEAVENILAGKVKAGDVMIVRYEGPKGGPGMQEMLYPTSYIKSQGLGKACALLTDGRFSGGTSGLSIGHCSPEAAAGGAIGLVRDGDKIRIDIPNRTINVLLSDAELASRRDEQNAKGWKPAKPRPRKVSAALKAYAKLVMSADKGAVRDLSLLED
;
A
#
# COMPACT_ATOMS: atom_id res chain seq x y z
N MET A 1 -17.07 33.05 -3.75
CA MET A 1 -16.99 31.80 -4.56
C MET A 1 -15.61 31.75 -5.20
N PRO A 2 -14.81 30.72 -4.95
CA PRO A 2 -13.57 30.55 -5.66
C PRO A 2 -13.84 30.38 -7.16
N ALA A 3 -13.05 31.03 -8.00
CA ALA A 3 -13.18 30.88 -9.45
C ALA A 3 -12.62 29.52 -9.88
N TYR A 4 -13.21 28.89 -10.90
CA TYR A 4 -12.61 27.73 -11.54
C TYR A 4 -11.18 28.04 -11.97
N ARG A 5 -10.22 27.17 -11.63
CA ARG A 5 -8.80 27.31 -12.00
C ARG A 5 -8.62 27.38 -13.51
N SER A 6 -9.42 26.60 -14.24
CA SER A 6 -9.42 26.52 -15.69
C SER A 6 -9.71 27.86 -16.38
N LYS A 7 -10.34 28.82 -15.69
CA LYS A 7 -10.56 30.19 -16.20
C LYS A 7 -9.24 30.90 -16.55
N THR A 8 -8.12 30.51 -15.93
CA THR A 8 -6.78 31.00 -16.27
C THR A 8 -6.46 30.83 -17.76
N SER A 9 -6.88 29.71 -18.36
CA SER A 9 -6.63 29.41 -19.79
C SER A 9 -7.86 29.47 -20.69
N THR A 10 -9.08 29.51 -20.09
CA THR A 10 -10.33 29.47 -20.84
C THR A 10 -11.05 30.82 -20.93
N ALA A 11 -10.70 31.81 -20.09
CA ALA A 11 -11.37 33.10 -20.05
C ALA A 11 -10.46 34.27 -20.50
N GLY A 12 -11.10 35.38 -20.89
CA GLY A 12 -10.40 36.62 -21.26
C GLY A 12 -9.85 36.65 -22.68
N ARG A 13 -9.73 37.85 -23.24
CA ARG A 13 -9.27 38.06 -24.63
C ARG A 13 -7.83 37.56 -24.86
N ASN A 14 -6.96 37.74 -23.86
CA ASN A 14 -5.55 37.36 -23.94
C ASN A 14 -5.34 35.83 -24.03
N MET A 15 -6.34 35.03 -23.63
CA MET A 15 -6.28 33.56 -23.69
C MET A 15 -6.84 32.99 -25.00
N ALA A 16 -6.99 33.80 -26.05
CA ALA A 16 -7.45 33.32 -27.36
C ALA A 16 -6.53 32.20 -27.93
N GLY A 17 -5.22 32.31 -27.76
CA GLY A 17 -4.24 31.29 -28.16
C GLY A 17 -4.46 29.97 -27.40
N ALA A 18 -4.60 30.03 -26.08
CA ALA A 18 -4.88 28.84 -25.26
C ALA A 18 -6.21 28.18 -25.64
N ARG A 19 -7.29 28.98 -25.83
CA ARG A 19 -8.58 28.45 -26.31
C ARG A 19 -8.50 27.82 -27.69
N SER A 20 -7.66 28.35 -28.60
CA SER A 20 -7.44 27.71 -29.91
C SER A 20 -6.85 26.31 -29.77
N LEU A 21 -5.90 26.12 -28.85
CA LEU A 21 -5.32 24.81 -28.54
C LEU A 21 -6.35 23.91 -27.85
N TRP A 22 -7.12 24.41 -26.90
CA TRP A 22 -8.23 23.65 -26.29
C TRP A 22 -9.25 23.17 -27.34
N ARG A 23 -9.59 24.00 -28.35
CA ARG A 23 -10.42 23.58 -29.46
C ARG A 23 -9.79 22.47 -30.29
N ALA A 24 -8.48 22.53 -30.52
CA ALA A 24 -7.76 21.47 -31.22
C ALA A 24 -7.75 20.14 -30.44
N THR A 25 -8.01 20.16 -29.13
CA THR A 25 -8.25 18.95 -28.31
C THR A 25 -9.72 18.54 -28.24
N GLY A 26 -10.60 19.15 -29.05
CA GLY A 26 -12.01 18.79 -29.18
C GLY A 26 -13.00 19.63 -28.35
N MET A 27 -12.55 20.63 -27.56
CA MET A 27 -13.45 21.49 -26.80
C MET A 27 -14.27 22.42 -27.72
N LYS A 28 -15.53 22.59 -27.39
CA LYS A 28 -16.51 23.45 -28.09
C LYS A 28 -16.80 24.71 -27.28
N ASP A 29 -17.59 25.62 -27.84
CA ASP A 29 -17.92 26.89 -27.18
C ASP A 29 -18.57 26.73 -25.81
N GLU A 30 -19.51 25.79 -25.69
CA GLU A 30 -20.22 25.48 -24.46
C GLU A 30 -19.32 24.88 -23.37
N ASP A 31 -18.17 24.32 -23.72
CA ASP A 31 -17.28 23.67 -22.77
C ASP A 31 -16.43 24.66 -21.96
N PHE A 32 -16.22 25.87 -22.48
CA PHE A 32 -15.43 26.89 -21.79
C PHE A 32 -16.13 27.46 -20.51
N SER A 33 -17.38 27.11 -20.27
CA SER A 33 -18.11 27.46 -19.04
C SER A 33 -18.11 26.35 -17.98
N LYS A 34 -17.72 25.13 -18.36
CA LYS A 34 -17.75 23.94 -17.52
C LYS A 34 -16.43 23.74 -16.76
N PRO A 35 -16.42 23.00 -15.63
CA PRO A 35 -15.18 22.59 -14.98
C PRO A 35 -14.39 21.62 -15.86
N ILE A 36 -13.06 21.78 -15.91
CA ILE A 36 -12.14 20.84 -16.55
C ILE A 36 -11.68 19.82 -15.49
N ILE A 37 -12.01 18.56 -15.70
CA ILE A 37 -11.70 17.45 -14.80
C ILE A 37 -10.56 16.65 -15.40
N ALA A 38 -9.45 16.54 -14.67
CA ALA A 38 -8.34 15.66 -15.04
C ALA A 38 -8.71 14.20 -14.73
N VAL A 39 -8.62 13.33 -15.72
CA VAL A 39 -8.68 11.88 -15.53
C VAL A 39 -7.23 11.37 -15.47
N VAL A 40 -6.76 11.14 -14.26
CA VAL A 40 -5.39 10.71 -13.99
C VAL A 40 -5.36 9.19 -14.03
N ASN A 41 -4.99 8.62 -15.17
CA ASN A 41 -4.89 7.18 -15.37
C ASN A 41 -3.45 6.69 -15.13
N SER A 42 -3.28 5.39 -14.96
CA SER A 42 -1.99 4.71 -14.77
C SER A 42 -1.88 3.42 -15.60
N PHE A 43 -2.55 3.39 -16.74
CA PHE A 43 -2.49 2.24 -17.65
C PHE A 43 -1.05 1.92 -18.07
N THR A 44 -0.70 0.64 -18.04
CA THR A 44 0.52 0.07 -18.64
C THR A 44 0.33 -1.42 -18.90
N GLN A 45 1.07 -1.96 -19.86
CA GLN A 45 1.11 -3.40 -20.12
C GLN A 45 2.11 -4.15 -19.22
N PHE A 46 2.92 -3.45 -18.43
CA PHE A 46 3.93 -4.05 -17.55
C PHE A 46 3.39 -4.49 -16.20
N VAL A 47 2.16 -4.10 -15.82
CA VAL A 47 1.62 -4.31 -14.47
C VAL A 47 0.28 -5.03 -14.55
N PRO A 48 0.14 -6.25 -13.99
CA PRO A 48 -1.12 -7.00 -14.02
C PRO A 48 -2.32 -6.22 -13.48
N GLY A 49 -2.09 -5.39 -12.45
CA GLY A 49 -3.09 -4.50 -11.87
C GLY A 49 -3.51 -3.33 -12.78
N HIS A 50 -2.82 -3.09 -13.90
CA HIS A 50 -3.01 -1.91 -14.75
C HIS A 50 -3.30 -2.24 -16.23
N VAL A 51 -3.11 -3.48 -16.67
CA VAL A 51 -3.32 -3.87 -18.08
C VAL A 51 -4.74 -3.59 -18.59
N HIS A 52 -5.73 -3.63 -17.70
CA HIS A 52 -7.15 -3.41 -18.02
C HIS A 52 -7.60 -1.94 -17.87
N LEU A 53 -6.73 -1.02 -17.43
CA LEU A 53 -7.09 0.38 -17.17
C LEU A 53 -7.19 1.22 -18.45
N LYS A 54 -6.72 0.73 -19.60
CA LYS A 54 -6.62 1.48 -20.87
C LYS A 54 -7.92 2.20 -21.23
N ASP A 55 -9.04 1.48 -21.20
CA ASP A 55 -10.32 2.00 -21.66
C ASP A 55 -11.18 2.55 -20.50
N LEU A 56 -10.73 2.36 -19.25
CA LEU A 56 -11.47 2.79 -18.05
C LEU A 56 -11.40 4.31 -17.85
N GLY A 57 -10.30 4.95 -18.26
CA GLY A 57 -10.24 6.41 -18.31
C GLY A 57 -11.29 7.01 -19.24
N GLN A 58 -11.52 6.41 -20.39
CA GLN A 58 -12.56 6.84 -21.33
C GLN A 58 -13.97 6.53 -20.83
N LEU A 59 -14.16 5.47 -20.04
CA LEU A 59 -15.43 5.21 -19.34
C LEU A 59 -15.75 6.36 -18.37
N VAL A 60 -14.79 6.73 -17.52
CA VAL A 60 -14.91 7.86 -16.58
C VAL A 60 -15.13 9.17 -17.32
N ALA A 61 -14.39 9.42 -18.42
CA ALA A 61 -14.54 10.63 -19.22
C ALA A 61 -15.97 10.82 -19.75
N ARG A 62 -16.58 9.76 -20.28
CA ARG A 62 -17.99 9.82 -20.74
C ARG A 62 -18.97 10.17 -19.62
N GLU A 63 -18.76 9.67 -18.41
CA GLU A 63 -19.62 9.97 -17.27
C GLU A 63 -19.41 11.40 -16.74
N ILE A 64 -18.19 11.93 -16.79
CA ILE A 64 -17.88 13.33 -16.50
C ILE A 64 -18.61 14.25 -17.49
N GLU A 65 -18.52 13.95 -18.79
CA GLU A 65 -19.17 14.73 -19.85
C GLU A 65 -20.69 14.68 -19.72
N ALA A 66 -21.26 13.51 -19.45
CA ALA A 66 -22.70 13.33 -19.20
C ALA A 66 -23.17 14.11 -17.96
N ALA A 67 -22.32 14.29 -16.94
CA ALA A 67 -22.60 15.08 -15.75
C ALA A 67 -22.38 16.59 -15.95
N GLY A 68 -21.88 17.01 -17.12
CA GLY A 68 -21.67 18.42 -17.50
C GLY A 68 -20.30 18.98 -17.13
N GLY A 69 -19.29 18.13 -16.99
CA GLY A 69 -17.87 18.51 -16.94
C GLY A 69 -17.18 18.38 -18.29
N VAL A 70 -15.90 18.73 -18.35
CA VAL A 70 -15.00 18.48 -19.49
C VAL A 70 -13.90 17.54 -19.01
N ALA A 71 -13.83 16.34 -19.53
CA ALA A 71 -12.81 15.37 -19.17
C ALA A 71 -11.52 15.57 -20.02
N LYS A 72 -10.38 15.51 -19.35
CA LYS A 72 -9.05 15.47 -20.00
C LYS A 72 -8.20 14.37 -19.35
N GLU A 73 -7.94 13.31 -20.11
CA GLU A 73 -7.20 12.15 -19.64
C GLU A 73 -5.70 12.28 -19.91
N PHE A 74 -4.89 11.84 -18.95
CA PHE A 74 -3.46 11.57 -19.15
C PHE A 74 -3.03 10.38 -18.28
N ASN A 75 -1.87 9.79 -18.61
CA ASN A 75 -1.29 8.70 -17.84
C ASN A 75 -0.05 9.14 -17.06
N THR A 76 0.08 8.63 -15.84
CA THR A 76 1.37 8.57 -15.15
C THR A 76 2.00 7.18 -15.32
N ILE A 77 3.25 7.02 -14.86
CA ILE A 77 3.94 5.73 -14.88
C ILE A 77 3.39 4.78 -13.82
N ALA A 78 3.60 3.48 -14.02
CA ALA A 78 3.41 2.46 -13.01
C ALA A 78 4.56 1.44 -13.08
N VAL A 79 5.15 1.11 -11.93
CA VAL A 79 6.17 0.07 -11.76
C VAL A 79 5.54 -1.09 -11.01
N ASP A 80 5.76 -2.32 -11.47
CA ASP A 80 5.29 -3.52 -10.80
C ASP A 80 6.30 -4.01 -9.77
N ASP A 81 5.90 -4.01 -8.50
CA ASP A 81 6.75 -4.47 -7.41
C ASP A 81 6.99 -5.99 -7.47
N GLY A 82 5.99 -6.77 -7.88
CA GLY A 82 6.08 -8.22 -7.97
C GLY A 82 7.07 -8.67 -9.05
N ILE A 83 7.00 -8.08 -10.25
CA ILE A 83 7.92 -8.36 -11.36
C ILE A 83 9.34 -7.85 -11.05
N ALA A 84 9.45 -6.72 -10.36
CA ALA A 84 10.74 -6.14 -9.95
C ALA A 84 11.38 -6.83 -8.73
N MET A 85 10.64 -7.69 -8.04
CA MET A 85 11.08 -8.34 -6.81
C MET A 85 12.31 -9.23 -7.03
N GLY A 86 13.31 -9.10 -6.14
CA GLY A 86 14.50 -9.96 -6.13
C GLY A 86 15.61 -9.58 -7.12
N HIS A 87 15.52 -8.42 -7.78
CA HIS A 87 16.60 -7.89 -8.63
C HIS A 87 16.63 -6.35 -8.57
N ASP A 88 17.64 -5.73 -9.19
CA ASP A 88 17.88 -4.28 -9.16
C ASP A 88 16.72 -3.41 -9.69
N GLY A 89 15.76 -3.99 -10.41
CA GLY A 89 14.52 -3.32 -10.82
C GLY A 89 13.71 -2.79 -9.63
N MET A 90 13.80 -3.47 -8.48
CA MET A 90 13.08 -3.10 -7.26
C MET A 90 13.54 -1.76 -6.65
N LEU A 91 14.74 -1.30 -6.98
CA LEU A 91 15.26 0.01 -6.57
C LEU A 91 14.44 1.16 -7.12
N TYR A 92 13.74 0.95 -8.26
CA TYR A 92 12.93 1.98 -8.92
C TYR A 92 11.49 2.07 -8.38
N SER A 93 11.04 1.07 -7.62
CA SER A 93 9.67 1.00 -7.12
C SER A 93 9.33 2.19 -6.23
N LEU A 94 9.94 2.33 -5.06
CA LEU A 94 9.61 3.43 -4.13
C LEU A 94 9.88 4.83 -4.72
N PRO A 95 11.01 5.09 -5.40
CA PRO A 95 11.23 6.37 -6.05
C PRO A 95 10.18 6.75 -7.08
N SER A 96 9.52 5.78 -7.73
CA SER A 96 8.43 6.05 -8.69
C SER A 96 7.24 6.75 -8.05
N ARG A 97 7.00 6.57 -6.75
CA ARG A 97 5.94 7.23 -5.99
C ARG A 97 6.04 8.75 -6.07
N ASP A 98 7.24 9.30 -5.84
CA ASP A 98 7.50 10.73 -5.92
C ASP A 98 7.37 11.26 -7.37
N ILE A 99 7.85 10.48 -8.35
CA ILE A 99 7.72 10.84 -9.78
C ILE A 99 6.25 10.84 -10.22
N ILE A 100 5.45 9.88 -9.74
CA ILE A 100 4.01 9.85 -9.98
C ILE A 100 3.36 11.11 -9.41
N ALA A 101 3.66 11.47 -8.17
CA ALA A 101 3.15 12.68 -7.55
C ALA A 101 3.51 13.92 -8.36
N ASP A 102 4.77 14.06 -8.76
CA ASP A 102 5.25 15.16 -9.61
C ASP A 102 4.53 15.21 -10.95
N SER A 103 4.43 14.07 -11.65
CA SER A 103 3.80 14.03 -12.98
C SER A 103 2.35 14.48 -12.95
N VAL A 104 1.61 14.12 -11.91
CA VAL A 104 0.22 14.56 -11.70
C VAL A 104 0.18 16.06 -11.39
N GLU A 105 1.03 16.52 -10.48
CA GLU A 105 1.13 17.95 -10.12
C GLU A 105 1.47 18.82 -11.34
N TYR A 106 2.46 18.41 -12.16
CA TYR A 106 2.85 19.12 -13.40
C TYR A 106 1.66 19.24 -14.35
N MET A 107 0.99 18.14 -14.64
CA MET A 107 -0.12 18.14 -15.61
C MET A 107 -1.29 18.98 -15.12
N VAL A 108 -1.70 18.82 -13.87
CA VAL A 108 -2.86 19.51 -13.29
C VAL A 108 -2.59 21.02 -13.13
N ASN A 109 -1.40 21.41 -12.66
CA ASN A 109 -1.04 22.80 -12.48
C ASN A 109 -0.81 23.52 -13.81
N ALA A 110 -0.06 22.92 -14.74
CA ALA A 110 0.20 23.52 -16.04
C ALA A 110 -1.06 23.78 -16.87
N HIS A 111 -2.05 22.90 -16.77
CA HIS A 111 -3.31 23.01 -17.50
C HIS A 111 -4.48 23.56 -16.66
N CYS A 112 -4.23 23.89 -15.39
CA CYS A 112 -5.19 24.47 -14.46
C CYS A 112 -6.50 23.65 -14.38
N ALA A 113 -6.43 22.33 -14.27
CA ALA A 113 -7.61 21.51 -14.08
C ALA A 113 -8.29 21.84 -12.72
N ASP A 114 -9.62 21.76 -12.69
CA ASP A 114 -10.43 22.17 -11.55
C ASP A 114 -10.60 21.06 -10.51
N ALA A 115 -10.62 19.81 -10.96
CA ALA A 115 -10.74 18.63 -10.11
C ALA A 115 -10.12 17.43 -10.82
N MET A 116 -10.01 16.28 -10.12
CA MET A 116 -9.43 15.09 -10.74
C MET A 116 -10.08 13.78 -10.27
N VAL A 117 -10.12 12.80 -11.17
CA VAL A 117 -10.37 11.39 -10.86
C VAL A 117 -9.06 10.65 -10.97
N CYS A 118 -8.65 9.96 -9.91
CA CYS A 118 -7.42 9.16 -9.87
C CYS A 118 -7.75 7.68 -10.08
N ILE A 119 -7.28 7.11 -11.21
CA ILE A 119 -7.40 5.69 -11.54
C ILE A 119 -6.08 5.02 -11.26
N SER A 120 -5.97 4.42 -10.08
CA SER A 120 -4.77 3.74 -9.59
C SER A 120 -5.07 2.27 -9.30
N ASN A 121 -4.06 1.47 -8.96
CA ASN A 121 -4.31 0.12 -8.45
C ASN A 121 -3.13 -0.46 -7.66
N CYS A 122 -1.88 -0.31 -8.11
CA CYS A 122 -0.71 -0.96 -7.51
C CYS A 122 0.01 -0.10 -6.48
N ASP A 123 1.00 -0.71 -5.84
CA ASP A 123 1.67 -0.35 -4.58
C ASP A 123 2.10 1.11 -4.44
N LYS A 124 2.74 1.69 -5.47
CA LYS A 124 3.31 3.04 -5.41
C LYS A 124 2.46 4.08 -6.11
N ILE A 125 1.53 3.60 -6.96
CA ILE A 125 0.69 4.47 -7.79
C ILE A 125 -0.39 5.13 -6.93
N THR A 126 -1.11 4.34 -6.13
CA THR A 126 -2.14 4.88 -5.22
C THR A 126 -1.55 5.90 -4.25
N PRO A 127 -0.46 5.63 -3.49
CA PRO A 127 0.13 6.64 -2.62
C PRO A 127 0.75 7.82 -3.38
N GLY A 128 1.34 7.62 -4.55
CA GLY A 128 1.85 8.73 -5.37
C GLY A 128 0.75 9.70 -5.82
N MET A 129 -0.39 9.17 -6.26
CA MET A 129 -1.56 10.00 -6.60
C MET A 129 -2.18 10.66 -5.36
N LEU A 130 -2.18 10.00 -4.18
CA LEU A 130 -2.62 10.60 -2.92
C LEU A 130 -1.72 11.77 -2.50
N MET A 131 -0.39 11.63 -2.64
CA MET A 131 0.55 12.73 -2.42
C MET A 131 0.23 13.92 -3.32
N ALA A 132 0.03 13.69 -4.61
CA ALA A 132 -0.37 14.75 -5.56
C ALA A 132 -1.72 15.39 -5.18
N ALA A 133 -2.70 14.58 -4.76
CA ALA A 133 -4.01 15.08 -4.33
C ALA A 133 -3.88 16.04 -3.13
N MET A 134 -3.03 15.68 -2.15
CA MET A 134 -2.78 16.54 -1.00
C MET A 134 -2.02 17.82 -1.36
N ARG A 135 -1.02 17.76 -2.25
CA ARG A 135 -0.31 18.95 -2.74
C ARG A 135 -1.24 19.93 -3.46
N LEU A 136 -2.02 19.42 -4.40
CA LEU A 136 -2.91 20.21 -5.25
C LEU A 136 -4.11 20.77 -4.50
N ASN A 137 -4.62 20.04 -3.52
CA ASN A 137 -5.77 20.38 -2.69
C ASN A 137 -6.98 20.91 -3.51
N ILE A 138 -7.33 20.17 -4.55
CA ILE A 138 -8.52 20.38 -5.39
C ILE A 138 -9.46 19.17 -5.22
N PRO A 139 -10.76 19.28 -5.53
CA PRO A 139 -11.68 18.15 -5.41
C PRO A 139 -11.14 16.91 -6.14
N VAL A 140 -11.16 15.77 -5.46
CA VAL A 140 -10.63 14.50 -5.97
C VAL A 140 -11.49 13.32 -5.57
N ILE A 141 -11.53 12.31 -6.42
CA ILE A 141 -12.08 10.99 -6.10
C ILE A 141 -11.15 9.91 -6.65
N PHE A 142 -10.93 8.86 -5.85
CA PHE A 142 -10.15 7.69 -6.24
C PHE A 142 -11.09 6.56 -6.69
N VAL A 143 -10.70 5.89 -7.78
CA VAL A 143 -11.31 4.63 -8.21
C VAL A 143 -10.20 3.68 -8.65
N SER A 144 -10.01 2.58 -7.92
CA SER A 144 -8.96 1.62 -8.24
C SER A 144 -9.39 0.62 -9.30
N GLY A 145 -8.40 0.04 -10.00
CA GLY A 145 -8.63 -1.05 -10.97
C GLY A 145 -9.21 -2.32 -10.34
N GLY A 146 -9.07 -2.48 -9.02
CA GLY A 146 -9.56 -3.61 -8.24
C GLY A 146 -8.57 -4.75 -8.07
N PRO A 147 -8.77 -5.60 -7.05
CA PRO A 147 -7.96 -6.79 -6.82
C PRO A 147 -8.23 -7.89 -7.86
N MET A 148 -7.22 -8.74 -8.11
CA MET A 148 -7.42 -9.98 -8.85
C MET A 148 -8.17 -11.01 -8.00
N GLU A 149 -8.74 -12.01 -8.65
CA GLU A 149 -9.27 -13.20 -7.99
C GLU A 149 -8.13 -14.06 -7.43
N ALA A 150 -8.38 -14.79 -6.34
CA ALA A 150 -7.40 -15.74 -5.78
C ALA A 150 -7.13 -16.87 -6.77
N GLY A 151 -5.87 -17.25 -6.92
CA GLY A 151 -5.46 -18.42 -7.69
C GLY A 151 -6.00 -19.71 -7.07
N LYS A 152 -6.23 -20.72 -7.91
CA LYS A 152 -6.75 -22.03 -7.46
C LYS A 152 -6.12 -23.16 -8.27
N THR A 153 -5.60 -24.17 -7.58
CA THR A 153 -5.10 -25.38 -8.24
C THR A 153 -5.27 -26.62 -7.36
N ARG A 154 -5.04 -27.78 -7.95
CA ARG A 154 -4.88 -29.04 -7.24
C ARG A 154 -3.44 -29.48 -7.32
N LEU A 155 -2.79 -29.59 -6.19
CA LEU A 155 -1.37 -29.91 -6.10
C LEU A 155 -1.15 -31.11 -5.18
N ALA A 156 -0.26 -32.01 -5.55
CA ALA A 156 0.14 -33.10 -4.68
C ALA A 156 0.97 -32.54 -3.51
N ASN A 157 0.61 -32.91 -2.30
CA ASN A 157 1.44 -32.64 -1.14
C ASN A 157 2.71 -33.49 -1.23
N PRO A 158 3.92 -32.91 -1.30
CA PRO A 158 5.14 -33.67 -1.56
C PRO A 158 5.51 -34.64 -0.43
N LYS A 159 4.94 -34.47 0.78
CA LYS A 159 5.20 -35.34 1.93
C LYS A 159 4.26 -36.53 1.99
N THR A 160 2.99 -36.37 1.58
CA THR A 160 1.95 -37.39 1.72
C THR A 160 1.52 -37.98 0.39
N GLY A 161 1.81 -37.33 -0.74
CA GLY A 161 1.33 -37.69 -2.08
C GLY A 161 -0.16 -37.41 -2.31
N THR A 162 -0.90 -36.91 -1.32
CA THR A 162 -2.32 -36.58 -1.46
C THR A 162 -2.52 -35.32 -2.30
N ILE A 163 -3.50 -35.36 -3.22
CA ILE A 163 -3.87 -34.19 -4.01
C ILE A 163 -4.76 -33.27 -3.15
N GLU A 164 -4.29 -32.06 -2.92
CA GLU A 164 -5.00 -31.04 -2.15
C GLU A 164 -5.49 -29.92 -3.07
N PHE A 165 -6.68 -29.39 -2.79
CA PHE A 165 -7.12 -28.13 -3.39
C PHE A 165 -6.47 -26.96 -2.64
N LYS A 166 -5.79 -26.07 -3.36
CA LYS A 166 -5.12 -24.91 -2.78
C LYS A 166 -5.64 -23.62 -3.42
N LYS A 167 -5.94 -22.62 -2.58
CA LYS A 167 -5.96 -21.22 -3.00
C LYS A 167 -4.52 -20.74 -3.02
N LEU A 168 -4.17 -19.91 -4.00
CA LEU A 168 -2.81 -19.46 -4.27
C LEU A 168 -2.75 -17.94 -4.46
N ASP A 169 -1.58 -17.42 -4.20
CA ASP A 169 -1.17 -16.07 -4.56
C ASP A 169 0.29 -16.03 -5.04
N LEU A 170 0.83 -14.84 -5.32
CA LEU A 170 2.22 -14.65 -5.74
C LEU A 170 3.23 -15.26 -4.77
N VAL A 171 2.98 -15.16 -3.45
CA VAL A 171 3.91 -15.65 -2.42
C VAL A 171 3.97 -17.17 -2.43
N ASP A 172 2.83 -17.83 -2.64
CA ASP A 172 2.79 -19.29 -2.76
C ASP A 172 3.63 -19.78 -3.94
N ALA A 173 3.59 -19.08 -5.08
CA ALA A 173 4.44 -19.41 -6.23
C ALA A 173 5.92 -19.33 -5.87
N MET A 174 6.34 -18.27 -5.17
CA MET A 174 7.73 -18.09 -4.75
C MET A 174 8.19 -19.14 -3.73
N VAL A 175 7.34 -19.47 -2.75
CA VAL A 175 7.64 -20.46 -1.70
C VAL A 175 7.74 -21.87 -2.30
N ILE A 176 6.80 -22.23 -3.20
CA ILE A 176 6.77 -23.55 -3.84
C ILE A 176 7.99 -23.69 -4.78
N ALA A 177 8.34 -22.65 -5.55
CA ALA A 177 9.52 -22.68 -6.42
C ALA A 177 10.83 -22.81 -5.63
N ALA A 178 10.90 -22.34 -4.39
CA ALA A 178 12.06 -22.47 -3.51
C ALA A 178 12.16 -23.83 -2.81
N ASP A 179 11.06 -24.59 -2.72
CA ASP A 179 11.03 -25.89 -2.04
C ASP A 179 11.34 -27.03 -3.03
N LYS A 180 12.53 -27.62 -2.88
CA LYS A 180 13.02 -28.73 -3.71
C LYS A 180 12.18 -30.01 -3.63
N ALA A 181 11.20 -30.08 -2.73
CA ALA A 181 10.29 -31.21 -2.64
C ALA A 181 9.22 -31.20 -3.75
N TYR A 182 8.98 -30.04 -4.38
CA TYR A 182 8.09 -29.91 -5.55
C TYR A 182 8.90 -30.10 -6.85
N SER A 183 8.25 -30.74 -7.85
CA SER A 183 8.83 -30.91 -9.18
C SER A 183 8.69 -29.64 -10.03
N ASP A 184 9.47 -29.52 -11.11
CA ASP A 184 9.36 -28.42 -12.08
C ASP A 184 7.94 -28.37 -12.70
N ALA A 185 7.25 -29.52 -12.82
CA ALA A 185 5.88 -29.59 -13.31
C ALA A 185 4.89 -28.98 -12.31
N ASP A 186 5.10 -29.19 -11.00
CA ASP A 186 4.28 -28.58 -9.95
C ASP A 186 4.50 -27.06 -9.91
N VAL A 187 5.74 -26.60 -10.01
CA VAL A 187 6.08 -25.17 -10.09
C VAL A 187 5.40 -24.53 -11.29
N ALA A 188 5.50 -25.14 -12.48
CA ALA A 188 4.86 -24.64 -13.70
C ALA A 188 3.34 -24.59 -13.61
N GLU A 189 2.71 -25.52 -12.86
CA GLU A 189 1.26 -25.48 -12.60
C GLU A 189 0.88 -24.31 -11.68
N VAL A 190 1.67 -24.06 -10.64
CA VAL A 190 1.46 -22.95 -9.72
C VAL A 190 1.66 -21.61 -10.42
N GLU A 191 2.69 -21.47 -11.27
CA GLU A 191 2.92 -20.25 -12.08
C GLU A 191 1.69 -19.90 -12.94
N ARG A 192 1.05 -20.89 -13.57
CA ARG A 192 -0.15 -20.67 -14.37
C ARG A 192 -1.39 -20.31 -13.56
N SER A 193 -1.41 -20.68 -12.30
CA SER A 193 -2.62 -20.65 -11.47
C SER A 193 -2.62 -19.54 -10.41
N ALA A 194 -1.45 -19.06 -9.96
CA ALA A 194 -1.33 -18.18 -8.80
C ALA A 194 -1.91 -16.77 -9.03
N CYS A 195 -1.78 -16.23 -10.25
CA CYS A 195 -2.26 -14.89 -10.62
C CYS A 195 -3.17 -14.97 -11.85
N PRO A 196 -4.44 -15.42 -11.69
CA PRO A 196 -5.27 -15.82 -12.83
C PRO A 196 -5.91 -14.68 -13.60
N THR A 197 -6.07 -13.49 -13.01
CA THR A 197 -6.83 -12.41 -13.63
C THR A 197 -6.07 -11.09 -13.64
N CYS A 198 -6.57 -10.10 -14.40
CA CYS A 198 -6.17 -8.71 -14.17
C CYS A 198 -6.56 -8.29 -12.75
N GLY A 199 -5.92 -7.24 -12.25
CA GLY A 199 -6.13 -6.72 -10.90
C GLY A 199 -4.83 -6.64 -10.10
N SER A 200 -4.88 -5.97 -8.96
CA SER A 200 -3.82 -5.98 -7.95
C SER A 200 -3.77 -7.34 -7.24
N CYS A 201 -2.92 -7.51 -6.24
CA CYS A 201 -2.79 -8.80 -5.54
C CYS A 201 -4.14 -9.31 -4.98
N SER A 202 -4.30 -10.63 -4.88
CA SER A 202 -5.52 -11.25 -4.31
C SER A 202 -5.60 -11.22 -2.78
N GLY A 203 -4.50 -10.88 -2.09
CA GLY A 203 -4.43 -10.77 -0.61
C GLY A 203 -4.29 -9.32 -0.12
N MET A 204 -4.12 -9.14 1.19
CA MET A 204 -3.90 -7.84 1.83
C MET A 204 -2.41 -7.48 1.78
N PHE A 205 -1.87 -7.36 0.57
CA PHE A 205 -0.57 -6.78 0.28
C PHE A 205 -0.66 -5.26 0.17
N THR A 206 0.44 -4.59 -0.14
CA THR A 206 0.50 -3.12 -0.14
C THR A 206 -0.51 -2.48 -1.09
N ALA A 207 -0.67 -3.02 -2.30
CA ALA A 207 -1.61 -2.49 -3.29
C ALA A 207 -3.04 -2.44 -2.75
N ASN A 208 -3.56 -3.58 -2.27
CA ASN A 208 -4.92 -3.64 -1.72
C ASN A 208 -5.04 -2.87 -0.41
N SER A 209 -4.02 -2.91 0.47
CA SER A 209 -4.01 -2.08 1.68
C SER A 209 -4.21 -0.61 1.32
N MET A 210 -3.43 -0.06 0.40
CA MET A 210 -3.58 1.35 0.00
C MET A 210 -4.93 1.65 -0.66
N ASN A 211 -5.46 0.75 -1.51
CA ASN A 211 -6.79 0.91 -2.10
C ASN A 211 -7.91 0.87 -1.05
N CYS A 212 -7.77 0.07 0.00
CA CYS A 212 -8.68 0.04 1.16
C CYS A 212 -8.57 1.32 1.99
N LEU A 213 -7.35 1.83 2.20
CA LEU A 213 -7.13 3.06 2.97
C LEU A 213 -7.74 4.30 2.31
N THR A 214 -7.92 4.34 0.97
CA THR A 214 -8.65 5.43 0.32
C THR A 214 -10.12 5.51 0.75
N GLU A 215 -10.74 4.37 1.13
CA GLU A 215 -12.09 4.35 1.70
C GLU A 215 -12.12 4.96 3.11
N ALA A 216 -11.14 4.60 3.97
CA ALA A 216 -11.04 5.13 5.32
C ALA A 216 -10.63 6.61 5.37
N LEU A 217 -9.82 7.08 4.38
CA LEU A 217 -9.53 8.49 4.17
C LEU A 217 -10.75 9.28 3.66
N GLY A 218 -11.84 8.61 3.29
CA GLY A 218 -13.02 9.26 2.73
C GLY A 218 -12.86 9.75 1.29
N LEU A 219 -11.85 9.27 0.53
CA LEU A 219 -11.51 9.75 -0.81
C LEU A 219 -11.94 8.81 -1.94
N SER A 220 -12.60 7.69 -1.63
CA SER A 220 -13.13 6.74 -2.61
C SER A 220 -14.53 6.24 -2.23
N LEU A 221 -15.16 5.52 -3.15
CA LEU A 221 -16.48 4.91 -2.93
C LEU A 221 -16.33 3.58 -2.16
N PRO A 222 -17.34 3.17 -1.38
CA PRO A 222 -17.37 1.85 -0.74
C PRO A 222 -17.19 0.71 -1.75
N GLY A 223 -16.37 -0.28 -1.38
CA GLY A 223 -16.00 -1.40 -2.24
C GLY A 223 -14.82 -1.13 -3.17
N ASN A 224 -14.23 0.07 -3.12
CA ASN A 224 -13.08 0.44 -3.95
C ASN A 224 -11.91 -0.56 -3.80
N GLY A 225 -11.58 -0.94 -2.57
CA GLY A 225 -10.48 -1.86 -2.28
C GLY A 225 -10.83 -3.34 -2.40
N THR A 226 -12.11 -3.73 -2.52
CA THR A 226 -12.50 -5.13 -2.30
C THR A 226 -13.26 -5.83 -3.42
N VAL A 227 -14.00 -5.11 -4.29
CA VAL A 227 -14.63 -5.72 -5.48
C VAL A 227 -13.54 -6.14 -6.46
N VAL A 228 -13.55 -7.41 -6.90
CA VAL A 228 -12.55 -7.90 -7.85
C VAL A 228 -12.64 -7.20 -9.21
N ALA A 229 -11.48 -7.05 -9.90
CA ALA A 229 -11.36 -6.33 -11.16
C ALA A 229 -12.26 -6.89 -12.28
N THR A 230 -12.49 -8.20 -12.27
CA THR A 230 -13.29 -8.92 -13.26
C THR A 230 -14.80 -8.75 -13.10
N HIS A 231 -15.28 -8.33 -11.90
CA HIS A 231 -16.71 -8.30 -11.61
C HIS A 231 -17.42 -7.06 -12.19
N ALA A 232 -18.58 -7.26 -12.80
CA ALA A 232 -19.37 -6.21 -13.45
C ALA A 232 -19.79 -5.07 -12.49
N ASP A 233 -19.99 -5.34 -11.19
CA ASP A 233 -20.33 -4.29 -10.22
C ASP A 233 -19.24 -3.24 -10.07
N ARG A 234 -17.97 -3.57 -10.38
CA ARG A 234 -16.90 -2.58 -10.37
C ARG A 234 -17.07 -1.50 -11.44
N GLU A 235 -17.66 -1.81 -12.57
CA GLU A 235 -17.97 -0.80 -13.59
C GLU A 235 -18.79 0.36 -13.02
N GLN A 236 -19.72 0.07 -12.09
CA GLN A 236 -20.54 1.09 -11.46
C GLN A 236 -19.73 2.04 -10.57
N LEU A 237 -18.62 1.57 -9.96
CA LEU A 237 -17.74 2.47 -9.20
C LEU A 237 -17.08 3.50 -10.12
N PHE A 238 -16.62 3.10 -11.31
CA PHE A 238 -16.05 4.03 -12.30
C PHE A 238 -17.10 5.05 -12.79
N LYS A 239 -18.30 4.57 -13.11
CA LYS A 239 -19.40 5.45 -13.55
C LYS A 239 -19.80 6.46 -12.46
N ARG A 240 -19.95 5.99 -11.23
CA ARG A 240 -20.29 6.83 -10.08
C ARG A 240 -19.19 7.84 -9.77
N ALA A 241 -17.91 7.43 -9.84
CA ALA A 241 -16.79 8.34 -9.61
C ALA A 241 -16.76 9.47 -10.64
N GLY A 242 -16.99 9.17 -11.94
CA GLY A 242 -17.06 10.17 -13.01
C GLY A 242 -18.17 11.19 -12.82
N ARG A 243 -19.36 10.79 -12.35
CA ARG A 243 -20.44 11.72 -12.04
C ARG A 243 -20.16 12.52 -10.77
N ARG A 244 -19.71 11.84 -9.72
CA ARG A 244 -19.51 12.45 -8.41
C ARG A 244 -18.44 13.53 -8.42
N ILE A 245 -17.37 13.40 -9.19
CA ILE A 245 -16.32 14.41 -9.24
C ILE A 245 -16.83 15.76 -9.80
N VAL A 246 -17.79 15.75 -10.74
CA VAL A 246 -18.38 16.97 -11.25
C VAL A 246 -19.23 17.66 -10.18
N GLU A 247 -19.95 16.88 -9.36
CA GLU A 247 -20.70 17.40 -8.22
C GLU A 247 -19.75 18.00 -7.18
N LEU A 248 -18.67 17.31 -6.81
CA LEU A 248 -17.65 17.80 -5.86
C LEU A 248 -17.01 19.11 -6.35
N ALA A 249 -16.71 19.20 -7.65
CA ALA A 249 -16.20 20.43 -8.24
C ALA A 249 -17.20 21.59 -8.09
N ARG A 250 -18.49 21.36 -8.38
CA ARG A 250 -19.53 22.37 -8.19
C ARG A 250 -19.73 22.75 -6.73
N GLN A 251 -19.73 21.79 -5.82
CA GLN A 251 -19.80 22.05 -4.38
C GLN A 251 -18.71 23.00 -3.93
N TYR A 252 -17.47 22.78 -4.37
CA TYR A 252 -16.37 23.67 -4.01
C TYR A 252 -16.45 25.03 -4.71
N TYR A 253 -16.57 25.06 -6.05
CA TYR A 253 -16.44 26.30 -6.82
C TYR A 253 -17.71 27.14 -6.85
N GLU A 254 -18.89 26.52 -6.78
CA GLU A 254 -20.17 27.21 -6.90
C GLU A 254 -20.91 27.38 -5.57
N GLN A 255 -20.60 26.51 -4.56
CA GLN A 255 -21.26 26.53 -3.24
C GLN A 255 -20.31 26.84 -2.09
N GLU A 256 -19.02 27.03 -2.36
CA GLU A 256 -17.96 27.34 -1.38
C GLU A 256 -17.74 26.24 -0.33
N GLU A 257 -18.07 24.98 -0.65
CA GLU A 257 -17.97 23.88 0.29
C GLU A 257 -16.55 23.32 0.32
N ALA A 258 -15.73 23.79 1.27
CA ALA A 258 -14.34 23.37 1.41
C ALA A 258 -14.17 21.95 2.01
N SER A 259 -15.21 21.37 2.58
CA SER A 259 -15.19 20.00 3.14
C SER A 259 -14.92 18.91 2.09
N VAL A 260 -15.16 19.23 0.80
CA VAL A 260 -14.90 18.32 -0.32
C VAL A 260 -13.44 18.28 -0.78
N LEU A 261 -12.58 19.12 -0.22
CA LEU A 261 -11.14 19.14 -0.53
C LEU A 261 -10.41 18.00 0.18
N PRO A 262 -9.38 17.39 -0.43
CA PRO A 262 -8.68 16.26 0.18
C PRO A 262 -8.03 16.57 1.53
N ARG A 263 -7.51 17.79 1.74
CA ARG A 263 -6.94 18.17 3.05
C ARG A 263 -8.00 18.37 4.14
N ALA A 264 -9.27 18.55 3.78
CA ALA A 264 -10.36 18.70 4.75
C ALA A 264 -10.63 17.42 5.57
N VAL A 265 -10.16 16.26 5.11
CA VAL A 265 -10.27 15.01 5.87
C VAL A 265 -9.55 15.08 7.23
N GLY A 266 -8.47 15.87 7.31
CA GLY A 266 -7.77 16.22 8.54
C GLY A 266 -7.08 15.04 9.25
N PHE A 267 -6.49 15.30 10.42
CA PHE A 267 -5.74 14.34 11.22
C PHE A 267 -6.57 13.08 11.58
N LYS A 268 -7.85 13.24 11.90
CA LYS A 268 -8.75 12.15 12.28
C LYS A 268 -8.91 11.08 11.19
N ALA A 269 -8.91 11.45 9.91
CA ALA A 269 -9.02 10.49 8.83
C ALA A 269 -7.71 9.70 8.64
N PHE A 270 -6.55 10.29 8.95
CA PHE A 270 -5.28 9.57 9.00
C PHE A 270 -5.25 8.56 10.15
N GLU A 271 -5.77 8.92 11.32
CA GLU A 271 -5.96 7.98 12.42
C GLU A 271 -6.91 6.84 12.04
N ASN A 272 -8.05 7.14 11.40
CA ASN A 272 -8.98 6.13 10.89
C ASN A 272 -8.31 5.18 9.89
N SER A 273 -7.50 5.71 8.98
CA SER A 273 -6.79 4.91 7.99
C SER A 273 -5.76 4.00 8.63
N MET A 274 -4.99 4.51 9.59
CA MET A 274 -4.03 3.69 10.32
C MET A 274 -4.73 2.66 11.21
N THR A 275 -5.85 3.02 11.83
CA THR A 275 -6.71 2.12 12.62
C THR A 275 -7.24 0.98 11.73
N LEU A 276 -7.72 1.28 10.53
CA LEU A 276 -8.12 0.27 9.56
C LEU A 276 -6.95 -0.65 9.19
N ASP A 277 -5.77 -0.10 8.88
CA ASP A 277 -4.60 -0.87 8.48
C ASP A 277 -4.16 -1.85 9.56
N ILE A 278 -4.13 -1.40 10.82
CA ILE A 278 -3.84 -2.22 11.99
C ILE A 278 -4.90 -3.32 12.18
N ALA A 279 -6.18 -2.97 12.07
CA ALA A 279 -7.28 -3.91 12.28
C ALA A 279 -7.37 -4.99 11.19
N MET A 280 -7.03 -4.67 9.96
CA MET A 280 -7.04 -5.63 8.85
C MET A 280 -5.71 -6.40 8.70
N GLY A 281 -4.68 -6.07 9.48
CA GLY A 281 -3.35 -6.67 9.37
C GLY A 281 -2.70 -6.37 8.02
N GLY A 282 -2.74 -5.11 7.62
CA GLY A 282 -2.25 -4.62 6.34
C GLY A 282 -0.73 -4.69 6.18
N SER A 283 -0.22 -4.00 5.19
CA SER A 283 1.21 -3.98 4.87
C SER A 283 1.98 -2.98 5.72
N THR A 284 3.20 -3.31 6.14
CA THR A 284 4.11 -2.33 6.78
C THR A 284 4.45 -1.15 5.86
N ASN A 285 4.38 -1.34 4.55
CA ASN A 285 4.59 -0.27 3.57
C ASN A 285 3.55 0.85 3.65
N THR A 286 2.33 0.55 4.13
CA THR A 286 1.28 1.57 4.32
C THR A 286 1.70 2.63 5.34
N ILE A 287 2.44 2.25 6.37
CA ILE A 287 3.03 3.19 7.34
C ILE A 287 3.89 4.23 6.61
N LEU A 288 4.83 3.75 5.77
CA LEU A 288 5.69 4.61 4.98
C LEU A 288 4.88 5.55 4.06
N HIS A 289 3.80 5.03 3.47
CA HIS A 289 2.98 5.79 2.55
C HIS A 289 2.07 6.80 3.26
N LEU A 290 1.45 6.44 4.38
CA LEU A 290 0.62 7.37 5.16
C LEU A 290 1.45 8.53 5.72
N LEU A 291 2.65 8.28 6.23
CA LEU A 291 3.58 9.33 6.66
C LEU A 291 3.92 10.30 5.50
N ALA A 292 4.18 9.75 4.31
CA ALA A 292 4.44 10.54 3.11
C ALA A 292 3.24 11.42 2.71
N ILE A 293 2.04 10.84 2.69
CA ILE A 293 0.80 11.52 2.33
C ILE A 293 0.44 12.59 3.38
N ALA A 294 0.62 12.30 4.68
CA ALA A 294 0.37 13.24 5.76
C ALA A 294 1.29 14.47 5.65
N ARG A 295 2.57 14.25 5.32
CA ARG A 295 3.51 15.34 5.08
C ARG A 295 3.08 16.24 3.94
N GLU A 296 2.64 15.67 2.81
CA GLU A 296 2.12 16.45 1.68
C GLU A 296 0.80 17.17 2.00
N ALA A 297 0.03 16.64 2.94
CA ALA A 297 -1.18 17.27 3.45
C ALA A 297 -0.90 18.34 4.51
N GLU A 298 0.36 18.52 4.96
CA GLU A 298 0.75 19.39 6.07
C GLU A 298 0.09 18.96 7.40
N ILE A 299 -0.11 17.64 7.59
CA ILE A 299 -0.69 17.04 8.80
C ILE A 299 0.45 16.40 9.61
N ASP A 300 0.55 16.76 10.89
CA ASP A 300 1.54 16.23 11.82
C ASP A 300 1.13 14.84 12.35
N PHE A 301 1.14 13.85 11.45
CA PHE A 301 0.89 12.45 11.74
C PHE A 301 2.23 11.70 11.73
N THR A 302 2.56 11.02 12.83
CA THR A 302 3.93 10.54 13.11
C THR A 302 3.97 9.07 13.53
N MET A 303 5.18 8.51 13.63
CA MET A 303 5.42 7.17 14.17
C MET A 303 4.88 7.01 15.59
N THR A 304 4.82 8.09 16.38
CA THR A 304 4.25 8.07 17.73
C THR A 304 2.75 7.82 17.71
N ASP A 305 2.02 8.39 16.75
CA ASP A 305 0.59 8.16 16.58
C ASP A 305 0.32 6.71 16.15
N ILE A 306 1.16 6.19 15.27
CA ILE A 306 1.09 4.79 14.80
C ILE A 306 1.33 3.83 15.95
N ASP A 307 2.35 4.07 16.81
CA ASP A 307 2.59 3.24 17.99
C ASP A 307 1.40 3.29 18.96
N ARG A 308 0.87 4.47 19.26
CA ARG A 308 -0.30 4.66 20.11
C ARG A 308 -1.51 3.86 19.60
N LEU A 309 -1.83 3.99 18.31
CA LEU A 309 -2.94 3.26 17.70
C LEU A 309 -2.71 1.75 17.74
N SER A 310 -1.50 1.28 17.45
CA SER A 310 -1.18 -0.15 17.43
C SER A 310 -1.36 -0.86 18.77
N ARG A 311 -1.36 -0.11 19.88
CA ARG A 311 -1.59 -0.65 21.24
C ARG A 311 -3.06 -0.79 21.61
N ILE A 312 -3.96 -0.07 20.94
CA ILE A 312 -5.38 0.01 21.33
C ILE A 312 -6.34 -0.52 20.26
N VAL A 313 -5.86 -0.77 19.07
CA VAL A 313 -6.66 -1.27 17.95
C VAL A 313 -6.47 -2.78 17.83
N PRO A 314 -7.55 -3.58 17.90
CA PRO A 314 -7.46 -5.03 17.76
C PRO A 314 -7.28 -5.45 16.30
N GLN A 315 -6.78 -6.66 16.07
CA GLN A 315 -6.81 -7.27 14.75
C GLN A 315 -8.17 -7.95 14.51
N LEU A 316 -8.98 -7.39 13.62
CA LEU A 316 -10.34 -7.86 13.33
C LEU A 316 -10.44 -8.69 12.06
N CYS A 317 -9.47 -8.59 11.16
CA CYS A 317 -9.48 -9.31 9.89
C CYS A 317 -8.12 -9.98 9.66
N LYS A 318 -8.13 -11.21 9.11
CA LYS A 318 -6.93 -11.95 8.80
C LYS A 318 -7.10 -12.64 7.45
N VAL A 319 -6.32 -12.18 6.47
CA VAL A 319 -6.35 -12.66 5.09
C VAL A 319 -4.96 -12.97 4.57
N ALA A 320 -4.84 -13.56 3.40
CA ALA A 320 -3.55 -13.81 2.76
C ALA A 320 -2.68 -12.54 2.76
N PRO A 321 -1.39 -12.63 3.07
CA PRO A 321 -0.56 -13.81 3.30
C PRO A 321 -0.57 -14.34 4.76
N ASN A 322 -1.34 -13.74 5.67
CA ASN A 322 -1.37 -14.11 7.09
C ASN A 322 -2.21 -15.37 7.36
N THR A 323 -2.98 -15.81 6.37
CA THR A 323 -3.74 -17.07 6.35
C THR A 323 -3.99 -17.49 4.90
N ASN A 324 -4.11 -18.80 4.66
CA ASN A 324 -4.49 -19.34 3.35
C ASN A 324 -6.02 -19.52 3.21
N LYS A 325 -6.78 -19.21 4.27
CA LYS A 325 -8.24 -19.43 4.30
C LYS A 325 -9.00 -18.36 3.53
N TYR A 326 -8.60 -17.08 3.69
CA TYR A 326 -9.31 -15.93 3.18
C TYR A 326 -8.42 -15.05 2.28
N HIS A 327 -9.02 -14.49 1.22
CA HIS A 327 -8.44 -13.53 0.31
C HIS A 327 -9.30 -12.26 0.27
N ILE A 328 -8.95 -11.29 -0.54
CA ILE A 328 -9.68 -9.99 -0.59
C ILE A 328 -11.14 -10.16 -1.04
N GLU A 329 -11.42 -11.15 -1.88
CA GLU A 329 -12.78 -11.53 -2.32
C GLU A 329 -13.66 -11.97 -1.16
N ASP A 330 -13.08 -12.59 -0.13
CA ASP A 330 -13.79 -13.01 1.09
C ASP A 330 -14.05 -11.80 2.01
N VAL A 331 -13.15 -10.82 2.04
CA VAL A 331 -13.38 -9.53 2.75
C VAL A 331 -14.57 -8.80 2.12
N HIS A 332 -14.65 -8.77 0.79
CA HIS A 332 -15.80 -8.18 0.11
C HIS A 332 -17.09 -8.86 0.51
N ARG A 333 -17.14 -10.19 0.48
CA ARG A 333 -18.31 -10.99 0.91
C ARG A 333 -18.73 -10.72 2.35
N ALA A 334 -17.78 -10.36 3.22
CA ALA A 334 -18.02 -10.04 4.62
C ALA A 334 -18.47 -8.58 4.86
N GLY A 335 -18.70 -7.80 3.78
CA GLY A 335 -19.14 -6.39 3.83
C GLY A 335 -18.01 -5.38 3.57
N GLY A 336 -16.86 -5.85 3.11
CA GLY A 336 -15.76 -4.99 2.68
C GLY A 336 -15.18 -4.13 3.79
N ILE A 337 -14.63 -3.00 3.39
CA ILE A 337 -13.98 -2.06 4.32
C ILE A 337 -15.01 -1.39 5.25
N MET A 338 -16.22 -1.11 4.75
CA MET A 338 -17.27 -0.51 5.58
C MET A 338 -17.67 -1.42 6.75
N ALA A 339 -17.61 -2.76 6.59
CA ALA A 339 -17.85 -3.68 7.69
C ALA A 339 -16.72 -3.66 8.74
N ILE A 340 -15.44 -3.57 8.32
CA ILE A 340 -14.33 -3.45 9.28
C ILE A 340 -14.43 -2.12 10.03
N LEU A 341 -14.67 -1.02 9.33
CA LEU A 341 -14.89 0.30 9.95
C LEU A 341 -16.13 0.30 10.86
N GLY A 342 -17.20 -0.41 10.48
CA GLY A 342 -18.38 -0.60 11.32
C GLY A 342 -18.10 -1.34 12.62
N GLU A 343 -17.25 -2.38 12.60
CA GLU A 343 -16.82 -3.07 13.82
C GLU A 343 -15.93 -2.18 14.71
N LEU A 344 -15.06 -1.38 14.09
CA LEU A 344 -14.22 -0.41 14.81
C LEU A 344 -15.05 0.70 15.44
N ASP A 345 -16.10 1.18 14.78
CA ASP A 345 -17.02 2.16 15.34
C ASP A 345 -17.83 1.59 16.51
N ARG A 346 -18.33 0.36 16.41
CA ARG A 346 -18.98 -0.34 17.52
C ARG A 346 -18.07 -0.52 18.75
N ALA A 347 -16.75 -0.57 18.52
CA ALA A 347 -15.73 -0.67 19.55
C ALA A 347 -15.22 0.69 20.05
N ASP A 348 -15.80 1.81 19.60
CA ASP A 348 -15.36 3.19 19.94
C ASP A 348 -13.87 3.44 19.58
N LYS A 349 -13.47 3.00 18.39
CA LYS A 349 -12.10 3.10 17.87
C LYS A 349 -11.99 3.94 16.59
N LEU A 350 -13.05 4.68 16.23
CA LEU A 350 -13.14 5.37 14.96
C LEU A 350 -13.67 6.79 15.13
N HIS A 351 -13.13 7.73 14.35
CA HIS A 351 -13.68 9.08 14.21
C HIS A 351 -14.71 9.11 13.08
N THR A 352 -15.97 9.16 13.42
CA THR A 352 -17.05 9.09 12.43
C THR A 352 -17.53 10.44 11.92
N ASP A 353 -17.04 11.54 12.46
CA ASP A 353 -17.36 12.93 12.10
C ASP A 353 -16.51 13.47 10.92
N VAL A 354 -15.68 12.63 10.29
CA VAL A 354 -14.84 13.01 9.15
C VAL A 354 -15.64 13.03 7.84
N PRO A 355 -15.38 13.99 6.92
CA PRO A 355 -16.05 14.05 5.64
C PRO A 355 -15.66 12.89 4.71
N THR A 356 -16.54 12.55 3.76
CA THR A 356 -16.25 11.59 2.69
C THR A 356 -16.73 12.13 1.33
N VAL A 357 -16.14 11.64 0.25
CA VAL A 357 -16.53 12.05 -1.11
C VAL A 357 -17.95 11.60 -1.50
N HIS A 358 -18.56 10.68 -0.77
CA HIS A 358 -19.86 10.07 -1.14
C HIS A 358 -20.98 10.27 -0.10
N ALA A 359 -20.62 10.70 1.11
CA ALA A 359 -21.57 11.01 2.18
C ALA A 359 -21.07 12.22 2.98
N PRO A 360 -21.93 12.96 3.70
CA PRO A 360 -21.51 14.11 4.49
C PRO A 360 -20.45 13.75 5.54
N THR A 361 -20.64 12.63 6.22
CA THR A 361 -19.70 12.11 7.22
C THR A 361 -19.47 10.61 7.05
N LEU A 362 -18.41 10.09 7.68
CA LEU A 362 -18.17 8.65 7.74
C LEU A 362 -19.30 7.93 8.49
N LYS A 363 -19.93 8.57 9.47
CA LYS A 363 -21.11 8.01 10.13
C LYS A 363 -22.24 7.74 9.15
N ASP A 364 -22.58 8.73 8.31
CA ASP A 364 -23.63 8.58 7.29
C ASP A 364 -23.25 7.48 6.27
N ALA A 365 -21.97 7.38 5.93
CA ALA A 365 -21.46 6.32 5.07
C ALA A 365 -21.62 4.93 5.70
N LEU A 366 -21.30 4.77 6.98
CA LEU A 366 -21.47 3.51 7.72
C LEU A 366 -22.95 3.13 7.86
N ASP A 367 -23.83 4.09 8.16
CA ASP A 367 -25.27 3.82 8.28
C ASP A 367 -25.86 3.33 6.95
N GLN A 368 -25.28 3.74 5.82
CA GLN A 368 -25.70 3.31 4.49
C GLN A 368 -25.05 2.01 4.01
N TRP A 369 -23.76 1.78 4.30
CA TRP A 369 -22.96 0.73 3.65
C TRP A 369 -22.47 -0.40 4.57
N ASP A 370 -22.53 -0.27 5.89
CA ASP A 370 -22.22 -1.38 6.79
C ASP A 370 -23.37 -2.40 6.77
N ILE A 371 -23.09 -3.61 6.29
CA ILE A 371 -24.10 -4.69 6.12
C ILE A 371 -24.72 -5.18 7.43
N VAL A 372 -24.20 -4.76 8.59
CA VAL A 372 -24.79 -5.02 9.90
C VAL A 372 -25.82 -3.94 10.25
N ARG A 373 -25.72 -2.74 9.67
CA ARG A 373 -26.63 -1.60 9.93
C ARG A 373 -27.69 -1.45 8.86
N THR A 374 -27.30 -1.61 7.59
CA THR A 374 -28.20 -1.37 6.46
C THR A 374 -29.07 -2.58 6.15
N GLU A 375 -30.33 -2.31 5.85
CA GLU A 375 -31.29 -3.28 5.30
C GLU A 375 -31.44 -3.14 3.77
N ASP A 376 -30.68 -2.24 3.13
CA ASP A 376 -30.75 -2.02 1.69
C ASP A 376 -30.26 -3.26 0.93
N GLU A 377 -31.19 -3.94 0.26
CA GLU A 377 -30.91 -5.15 -0.53
C GLU A 377 -29.95 -4.88 -1.69
N ALA A 378 -29.89 -3.67 -2.23
CA ALA A 378 -28.91 -3.33 -3.28
C ALA A 378 -27.49 -3.33 -2.73
N VAL A 379 -27.26 -2.79 -1.52
CA VAL A 379 -25.98 -2.82 -0.83
C VAL A 379 -25.59 -4.26 -0.47
N ARG A 380 -26.52 -5.04 0.07
CA ARG A 380 -26.29 -6.44 0.41
C ARG A 380 -25.94 -7.27 -0.83
N THR A 381 -26.66 -7.04 -1.95
CA THR A 381 -26.37 -7.68 -3.24
C THR A 381 -25.01 -7.30 -3.78
N PHE A 382 -24.62 -6.04 -3.65
CA PHE A 382 -23.29 -5.56 -4.06
C PHE A 382 -22.17 -6.34 -3.35
N TYR A 383 -22.26 -6.54 -2.05
CA TYR A 383 -21.26 -7.29 -1.29
C TYR A 383 -21.30 -8.81 -1.53
N MET A 384 -22.29 -9.32 -2.25
CA MET A 384 -22.28 -10.71 -2.73
C MET A 384 -21.49 -10.91 -4.03
N ALA A 385 -20.92 -9.86 -4.63
CA ALA A 385 -20.06 -10.00 -5.81
C ALA A 385 -18.90 -10.95 -5.50
N GLY A 386 -18.74 -12.00 -6.32
CA GLY A 386 -17.80 -13.09 -6.09
C GLY A 386 -16.88 -13.34 -7.29
N PRO A 387 -15.84 -14.17 -7.12
CA PRO A 387 -14.94 -14.56 -8.19
C PRO A 387 -15.60 -15.58 -9.13
N ALA A 388 -15.32 -15.49 -10.43
CA ALA A 388 -15.72 -16.50 -11.41
C ALA A 388 -14.78 -17.72 -11.43
N GLY A 389 -13.50 -17.52 -11.04
CA GLY A 389 -12.48 -18.57 -11.10
C GLY A 389 -12.02 -18.90 -12.53
N VAL A 390 -12.19 -17.96 -13.46
CA VAL A 390 -11.79 -18.11 -14.86
C VAL A 390 -10.65 -17.13 -15.18
N PRO A 391 -9.48 -17.61 -15.65
CA PRO A 391 -8.37 -16.72 -16.02
C PRO A 391 -8.77 -15.72 -17.10
N THR A 392 -8.53 -14.42 -16.87
CA THR A 392 -8.86 -13.36 -17.81
C THR A 392 -8.13 -12.05 -17.48
N GLN A 393 -7.80 -11.25 -18.50
CA GLN A 393 -7.30 -9.87 -18.37
C GLN A 393 -8.39 -8.84 -18.66
N VAL A 394 -9.64 -9.27 -18.85
CA VAL A 394 -10.75 -8.39 -19.22
C VAL A 394 -11.49 -7.94 -17.96
N ALA A 395 -11.52 -6.62 -17.72
CA ALA A 395 -12.30 -6.03 -16.65
C ALA A 395 -13.81 -6.27 -16.86
N PHE A 396 -14.56 -6.38 -15.77
CA PHE A 396 -16.03 -6.45 -15.75
C PHE A 396 -16.62 -7.62 -16.54
N SER A 397 -15.82 -8.67 -16.81
CA SER A 397 -16.16 -9.76 -17.72
C SER A 397 -17.08 -10.83 -17.10
N GLN A 398 -17.42 -10.71 -15.81
CA GLN A 398 -18.25 -11.68 -15.10
C GLN A 398 -19.16 -11.02 -14.06
N ASN A 399 -20.22 -11.72 -13.63
CA ASN A 399 -21.21 -11.27 -12.67
C ASN A 399 -21.57 -12.33 -11.62
N THR A 400 -20.63 -13.21 -11.32
CA THR A 400 -20.79 -14.29 -10.34
C THR A 400 -21.06 -13.73 -8.95
N ARG A 401 -21.98 -14.35 -8.20
CA ARG A 401 -22.30 -13.93 -6.85
C ARG A 401 -22.14 -15.08 -5.87
N TRP A 402 -21.72 -14.74 -4.66
CA TRP A 402 -21.78 -15.66 -3.54
C TRP A 402 -23.24 -15.99 -3.21
N PRO A 403 -23.54 -17.22 -2.72
CA PRO A 403 -24.90 -17.59 -2.34
C PRO A 403 -25.41 -16.83 -1.10
N SER A 404 -24.52 -16.29 -0.28
CA SER A 404 -24.82 -15.51 0.93
C SER A 404 -23.65 -14.64 1.34
N LEU A 405 -23.91 -13.58 2.11
CA LEU A 405 -22.90 -12.80 2.82
C LEU A 405 -22.23 -13.67 3.92
N ASP A 406 -21.01 -13.29 4.29
CA ASP A 406 -20.35 -13.77 5.51
C ASP A 406 -20.69 -12.80 6.66
N LEU A 407 -21.66 -13.18 7.48
CA LEU A 407 -22.10 -12.40 8.65
C LEU A 407 -21.54 -12.96 9.96
N ASP A 408 -20.69 -13.99 9.90
CA ASP A 408 -20.09 -14.58 11.10
C ASP A 408 -18.99 -13.67 11.66
N ARG A 409 -19.34 -12.95 12.72
CA ARG A 409 -18.42 -12.05 13.44
C ARG A 409 -17.64 -12.73 14.55
N ALA A 410 -17.84 -14.02 14.78
CA ALA A 410 -17.10 -14.81 15.75
C ALA A 410 -15.92 -15.57 15.10
N GLU A 411 -16.16 -16.26 13.97
CA GLU A 411 -15.14 -17.09 13.31
C GLU A 411 -14.95 -16.78 11.82
N GLY A 412 -15.70 -15.82 11.28
CA GLY A 412 -15.65 -15.40 9.88
C GLY A 412 -14.38 -14.63 9.49
N CYS A 413 -14.42 -14.09 8.28
CA CYS A 413 -13.33 -13.31 7.71
C CYS A 413 -13.09 -11.98 8.47
N ILE A 414 -14.19 -11.29 8.82
CA ILE A 414 -14.19 -10.07 9.65
C ILE A 414 -14.81 -10.43 10.99
N ARG A 415 -14.11 -10.18 12.08
CA ARG A 415 -14.55 -10.50 13.44
C ARG A 415 -14.97 -9.26 14.21
N SER A 416 -15.84 -9.45 15.21
CA SER A 416 -16.16 -8.39 16.18
C SER A 416 -14.99 -8.14 17.15
N TYR A 417 -15.07 -7.05 17.89
CA TYR A 417 -14.07 -6.69 18.90
C TYR A 417 -13.85 -7.81 19.94
N GLU A 418 -14.93 -8.46 20.39
CA GLU A 418 -14.89 -9.54 21.38
C GLU A 418 -14.19 -10.80 20.84
N HIS A 419 -14.26 -11.03 19.53
CA HIS A 419 -13.72 -12.21 18.85
C HIS A 419 -12.47 -11.91 18.03
N ALA A 420 -11.84 -10.75 18.25
CA ALA A 420 -10.65 -10.32 17.55
C ALA A 420 -9.55 -11.39 17.55
N PHE A 421 -8.77 -11.47 16.47
CA PHE A 421 -7.62 -12.39 16.37
C PHE A 421 -6.54 -12.07 17.41
N SER A 422 -6.37 -10.79 17.74
CA SER A 422 -5.54 -10.32 18.85
C SER A 422 -6.12 -9.00 19.38
N LYS A 423 -5.87 -8.73 20.65
CA LYS A 423 -6.30 -7.47 21.31
C LYS A 423 -5.44 -6.28 20.91
N GLU A 424 -4.17 -6.52 20.62
CA GLU A 424 -3.25 -5.56 20.01
C GLU A 424 -3.16 -5.84 18.53
N GLY A 425 -2.96 -4.79 17.72
CA GLY A 425 -3.13 -4.87 16.27
C GLY A 425 -2.10 -5.70 15.53
N GLY A 426 -2.32 -5.82 14.22
CA GLY A 426 -1.47 -6.60 13.31
C GLY A 426 -0.13 -5.95 12.96
N LEU A 427 0.16 -4.73 13.46
CA LEU A 427 1.39 -3.97 13.24
C LEU A 427 1.90 -3.39 14.55
N ALA A 428 3.21 -3.23 14.69
CA ALA A 428 3.83 -2.60 15.85
C ALA A 428 5.05 -1.76 15.47
N VAL A 429 5.27 -0.68 16.21
CA VAL A 429 6.50 0.12 16.17
C VAL A 429 7.39 -0.29 17.33
N LEU A 430 8.67 -0.55 17.05
CA LEU A 430 9.68 -0.82 18.08
C LEU A 430 10.72 0.31 18.06
N THR A 431 11.22 0.67 19.26
CA THR A 431 12.28 1.66 19.44
C THR A 431 13.39 1.11 20.31
N GLY A 432 14.58 1.68 20.24
CA GLY A 432 15.71 1.27 21.06
C GLY A 432 17.05 1.75 20.48
N ASN A 433 18.15 1.29 21.07
CA ASN A 433 19.46 1.79 20.70
C ASN A 433 19.90 1.43 19.26
N ILE A 434 19.23 0.48 18.60
CA ILE A 434 19.47 0.12 17.21
C ILE A 434 18.54 0.86 16.24
N ALA A 435 17.38 1.34 16.71
CA ALA A 435 16.36 2.03 15.94
C ALA A 435 15.83 3.23 16.73
N LEU A 436 16.59 4.30 16.78
CA LEU A 436 16.28 5.49 17.61
C LEU A 436 14.98 6.19 17.15
N ASP A 437 14.74 6.26 15.84
CA ASP A 437 13.55 6.86 15.26
C ASP A 437 12.46 5.81 14.94
N GLY A 438 12.69 4.56 15.37
CA GLY A 438 11.75 3.45 15.27
C GLY A 438 12.04 2.50 14.10
N CYS A 439 11.36 1.37 14.17
CA CYS A 439 11.25 0.36 13.12
C CYS A 439 9.88 -0.30 13.21
N VAL A 440 9.50 -1.07 12.20
CA VAL A 440 8.14 -1.61 12.06
C VAL A 440 8.17 -3.12 11.93
N VAL A 441 7.25 -3.80 12.63
CA VAL A 441 7.03 -5.24 12.53
C VAL A 441 5.56 -5.54 12.25
N LYS A 442 5.29 -6.50 11.34
CA LYS A 442 3.96 -7.04 11.09
C LYS A 442 3.67 -8.16 12.09
N THR A 443 3.10 -7.81 13.23
CA THR A 443 2.81 -8.74 14.34
C THR A 443 1.80 -9.82 13.97
N ALA A 444 0.88 -9.53 13.04
CA ALA A 444 -0.08 -10.49 12.50
C ALA A 444 0.55 -11.76 11.91
N GLY A 445 1.80 -11.69 11.49
CA GLY A 445 2.57 -12.80 10.92
C GLY A 445 3.59 -13.44 11.86
N VAL A 446 3.73 -12.95 13.10
CA VAL A 446 4.70 -13.45 14.09
C VAL A 446 4.08 -14.55 14.95
N ASP A 447 4.82 -15.64 15.17
CA ASP A 447 4.40 -16.69 16.09
C ASP A 447 4.53 -16.22 17.54
N GLU A 448 3.57 -16.55 18.39
CA GLU A 448 3.55 -16.11 19.81
C GLU A 448 4.82 -16.52 20.59
N SER A 449 5.45 -17.64 20.22
CA SER A 449 6.65 -18.15 20.88
C SER A 449 7.90 -17.28 20.68
N ILE A 450 7.91 -16.35 19.70
CA ILE A 450 9.02 -15.46 19.38
C ILE A 450 8.68 -13.97 19.46
N LEU A 451 7.61 -13.60 20.15
CA LEU A 451 7.29 -12.20 20.43
C LEU A 451 8.36 -11.51 21.29
N VAL A 452 9.04 -12.27 22.14
CA VAL A 452 10.29 -11.88 22.80
C VAL A 452 11.39 -12.78 22.29
N PHE A 453 12.39 -12.20 21.62
CA PHE A 453 13.44 -12.95 20.96
C PHE A 453 14.82 -12.35 21.27
N GLU A 454 15.75 -13.18 21.68
CA GLU A 454 17.15 -12.80 21.81
C GLU A 454 17.99 -13.71 20.92
N GLY A 455 18.74 -13.11 20.02
CA GLY A 455 19.50 -13.86 19.03
C GLY A 455 20.87 -13.27 18.76
N THR A 456 21.62 -13.99 17.92
CA THR A 456 22.98 -13.60 17.52
C THR A 456 22.92 -12.94 16.15
N ALA A 457 23.50 -11.75 16.00
CA ALA A 457 23.55 -11.03 14.74
C ALA A 457 24.34 -11.80 13.68
N HIS A 458 23.72 -11.97 12.51
CA HIS A 458 24.32 -12.42 11.26
C HIS A 458 24.17 -11.27 10.25
N VAL A 459 25.25 -10.52 10.01
CA VAL A 459 25.20 -9.26 9.28
C VAL A 459 25.47 -9.46 7.80
N THR A 460 24.61 -8.88 6.95
CA THR A 460 24.79 -8.80 5.50
C THR A 460 24.58 -7.36 5.02
N GLU A 461 25.21 -7.00 3.89
CA GLU A 461 25.18 -5.63 3.37
C GLU A 461 24.42 -5.52 2.03
N SER A 462 23.68 -6.57 1.67
CA SER A 462 22.74 -6.58 0.55
C SER A 462 21.74 -7.71 0.69
N GLN A 463 20.60 -7.59 -0.03
CA GLN A 463 19.63 -8.68 -0.16
C GLN A 463 20.25 -9.93 -0.76
N ASP A 464 21.09 -9.78 -1.78
CA ASP A 464 21.71 -10.92 -2.49
C ASP A 464 22.62 -11.73 -1.55
N GLU A 465 23.44 -11.05 -0.76
CA GLU A 465 24.29 -11.70 0.25
C GLU A 465 23.43 -12.42 1.31
N ALA A 466 22.31 -11.82 1.71
CA ALA A 466 21.38 -12.44 2.65
C ALA A 466 20.78 -13.72 2.07
N VAL A 467 20.29 -13.68 0.83
CA VAL A 467 19.74 -14.83 0.11
C VAL A 467 20.79 -15.94 -0.04
N GLU A 468 22.00 -15.61 -0.48
CA GLU A 468 23.11 -16.58 -0.59
C GLU A 468 23.40 -17.27 0.75
N ASN A 469 23.47 -16.51 1.84
CA ASN A 469 23.76 -17.04 3.17
C ASN A 469 22.63 -17.95 3.70
N ILE A 470 21.36 -17.61 3.42
CA ILE A 470 20.22 -18.47 3.79
C ILE A 470 20.28 -19.78 3.02
N LEU A 471 20.41 -19.72 1.69
CA LEU A 471 20.42 -20.91 0.82
C LEU A 471 21.62 -21.81 1.06
N ALA A 472 22.78 -21.22 1.42
CA ALA A 472 23.98 -21.96 1.81
C ALA A 472 23.88 -22.58 3.23
N GLY A 473 22.77 -22.37 3.95
CA GLY A 473 22.56 -22.89 5.30
C GLY A 473 23.50 -22.29 6.34
N LYS A 474 24.00 -21.08 6.13
CA LYS A 474 24.82 -20.34 7.11
C LYS A 474 24.01 -19.75 8.24
N VAL A 475 22.74 -19.39 7.95
CA VAL A 475 21.78 -18.89 8.95
C VAL A 475 21.26 -20.05 9.78
N LYS A 476 21.25 -19.92 11.09
CA LYS A 476 20.86 -20.95 12.06
C LYS A 476 19.73 -20.50 12.95
N ALA A 477 19.05 -21.46 13.57
CA ALA A 477 18.10 -21.15 14.64
C ALA A 477 18.79 -20.33 15.75
N GLY A 478 18.14 -19.25 16.19
CA GLY A 478 18.68 -18.29 17.15
C GLY A 478 19.42 -17.10 16.52
N ASP A 479 19.50 -17.03 15.19
CA ASP A 479 20.12 -15.87 14.53
C ASP A 479 19.11 -14.72 14.33
N VAL A 480 19.64 -13.49 14.41
CA VAL A 480 19.03 -12.27 13.89
C VAL A 480 19.76 -11.88 12.63
N MET A 481 19.19 -12.19 11.47
CA MET A 481 19.75 -11.78 10.20
C MET A 481 19.54 -10.27 10.00
N ILE A 482 20.62 -9.55 9.84
CA ILE A 482 20.61 -8.10 9.58
C ILE A 482 20.95 -7.87 8.11
N VAL A 483 20.07 -7.15 7.41
CA VAL A 483 20.31 -6.70 6.03
C VAL A 483 20.36 -5.17 6.05
N ARG A 484 21.55 -4.60 5.97
CA ARG A 484 21.75 -3.14 6.09
C ARG A 484 22.22 -2.51 4.80
N TYR A 485 22.16 -1.17 4.72
CA TYR A 485 22.43 -0.37 3.51
C TYR A 485 21.41 -0.63 2.38
N GLU A 486 20.20 -1.06 2.73
CA GLU A 486 19.07 -1.20 1.81
C GLU A 486 17.96 -0.15 2.07
N GLY A 487 18.26 0.88 2.89
CA GLY A 487 17.40 1.98 3.19
C GLY A 487 17.18 2.97 2.04
N PRO A 488 16.43 4.07 2.27
CA PRO A 488 16.14 5.08 1.26
C PRO A 488 17.37 5.63 0.53
N LYS A 489 18.42 5.98 1.27
CA LYS A 489 19.69 6.49 0.72
C LYS A 489 20.64 5.36 0.33
N GLY A 490 20.80 4.37 1.20
CA GLY A 490 21.79 3.32 1.09
C GLY A 490 21.49 2.33 -0.01
N GLY A 491 20.21 2.05 -0.29
CA GLY A 491 19.74 1.18 -1.33
C GLY A 491 20.30 1.50 -2.72
N PRO A 492 20.13 2.69 -3.29
CA PRO A 492 19.11 3.66 -2.99
C PRO A 492 17.72 3.18 -3.46
N GLY A 493 16.68 3.76 -2.92
CA GLY A 493 15.31 3.42 -3.30
C GLY A 493 14.61 2.45 -2.36
N MET A 494 15.26 2.10 -1.22
CA MET A 494 14.66 1.29 -0.15
C MET A 494 14.01 0.01 -0.70
N GLN A 495 14.84 -0.85 -1.27
CA GLN A 495 14.42 -2.09 -1.91
C GLN A 495 13.44 -2.90 -1.03
N GLU A 496 12.33 -3.32 -1.62
CA GLU A 496 11.39 -4.21 -0.97
C GLU A 496 11.87 -5.66 -1.10
N MET A 497 11.99 -6.35 0.03
CA MET A 497 12.56 -7.69 0.08
C MET A 497 11.48 -8.71 0.46
N LEU A 498 11.37 -9.78 -0.34
CA LEU A 498 10.49 -10.92 -0.07
C LEU A 498 11.28 -12.23 -0.04
N TYR A 499 12.32 -12.35 -0.86
CA TYR A 499 13.12 -13.57 -0.96
C TYR A 499 13.79 -14.00 0.36
N PRO A 500 14.44 -13.10 1.14
CA PRO A 500 15.04 -13.50 2.41
C PRO A 500 14.00 -14.09 3.37
N THR A 501 12.82 -13.50 3.46
CA THR A 501 11.73 -13.95 4.36
C THR A 501 11.13 -15.26 3.89
N SER A 502 10.91 -15.42 2.57
CA SER A 502 10.39 -16.65 1.97
C SER A 502 11.36 -17.81 2.14
N TYR A 503 12.66 -17.58 1.95
CA TYR A 503 13.66 -18.63 2.06
C TYR A 503 13.94 -19.03 3.51
N ILE A 504 13.92 -18.12 4.48
CA ILE A 504 13.95 -18.49 5.91
C ILE A 504 12.76 -19.40 6.25
N LYS A 505 11.57 -19.10 5.72
CA LYS A 505 10.38 -19.92 5.92
C LYS A 505 10.53 -21.32 5.26
N SER A 506 11.01 -21.38 4.01
CA SER A 506 11.23 -22.65 3.30
C SER A 506 12.27 -23.55 3.97
N GLN A 507 13.27 -22.97 4.64
CA GLN A 507 14.28 -23.69 5.44
C GLN A 507 13.76 -24.14 6.83
N GLY A 508 12.48 -23.87 7.15
CA GLY A 508 11.88 -24.22 8.45
C GLY A 508 12.33 -23.30 9.61
N LEU A 509 12.98 -22.18 9.33
CA LEU A 509 13.53 -21.26 10.31
C LEU A 509 12.58 -20.11 10.69
N GLY A 510 11.37 -20.05 10.11
CA GLY A 510 10.43 -18.93 10.28
C GLY A 510 9.95 -18.67 11.72
N LYS A 511 10.11 -19.66 12.64
CA LYS A 511 9.82 -19.54 14.08
C LYS A 511 11.08 -19.55 14.95
N ALA A 512 12.26 -19.51 14.34
CA ALA A 512 13.53 -19.69 15.05
C ALA A 512 14.56 -18.60 14.73
N CYS A 513 14.26 -17.70 13.81
CA CYS A 513 15.12 -16.60 13.39
C CYS A 513 14.33 -15.30 13.32
N ALA A 514 15.03 -14.17 13.45
CA ALA A 514 14.51 -12.85 13.15
C ALA A 514 15.27 -12.24 11.96
N LEU A 515 14.57 -11.33 11.23
CA LEU A 515 15.21 -10.47 10.21
C LEU A 515 15.04 -9.01 10.62
N LEU A 516 16.10 -8.22 10.44
CA LEU A 516 16.13 -6.78 10.70
C LEU A 516 16.74 -6.05 9.51
N THR A 517 16.12 -4.98 9.03
CA THR A 517 16.65 -4.19 7.91
C THR A 517 16.35 -2.71 8.04
N ASP A 518 17.22 -1.87 7.50
CA ASP A 518 16.97 -0.46 7.22
C ASP A 518 16.23 -0.25 5.87
N GLY A 519 16.10 -1.31 5.08
CA GLY A 519 15.18 -1.40 3.95
C GLY A 519 13.76 -1.71 4.39
N ARG A 520 12.99 -2.40 3.54
CA ARG A 520 11.62 -2.83 3.83
C ARG A 520 11.36 -4.25 3.38
N PHE A 521 10.42 -4.89 4.05
CA PHE A 521 9.92 -6.19 3.65
C PHE A 521 8.59 -6.07 2.93
N SER A 522 8.31 -6.98 2.02
CA SER A 522 7.04 -7.03 1.29
C SER A 522 5.86 -7.23 2.24
N GLY A 523 4.70 -6.70 1.85
CA GLY A 523 3.42 -7.00 2.50
C GLY A 523 3.10 -8.50 2.57
N GLY A 524 3.72 -9.31 1.68
CA GLY A 524 3.65 -10.78 1.66
C GLY A 524 4.50 -11.48 2.73
N THR A 525 5.27 -10.73 3.51
CA THR A 525 6.18 -11.28 4.52
C THR A 525 5.42 -11.83 5.73
N SER A 526 5.91 -12.97 6.26
CA SER A 526 5.49 -13.57 7.52
C SER A 526 6.73 -13.94 8.36
N GLY A 527 6.55 -14.17 9.68
CA GLY A 527 7.64 -14.39 10.63
C GLY A 527 8.12 -13.08 11.28
N LEU A 528 9.13 -13.18 12.14
CA LEU A 528 9.70 -12.02 12.88
C LEU A 528 10.60 -11.19 11.95
N SER A 529 9.96 -10.36 11.11
CA SER A 529 10.63 -9.52 10.12
C SER A 529 10.37 -8.05 10.44
N ILE A 530 11.45 -7.32 10.72
CA ILE A 530 11.46 -5.95 11.22
C ILE A 530 12.12 -5.06 10.17
N GLY A 531 11.36 -4.16 9.58
CA GLY A 531 11.84 -3.23 8.55
C GLY A 531 11.83 -1.78 9.00
N HIS A 532 12.22 -0.89 8.07
CA HIS A 532 12.21 0.57 8.28
C HIS A 532 13.07 1.03 9.46
N CYS A 533 14.14 0.27 9.80
CA CYS A 533 15.02 0.65 10.91
C CYS A 533 15.61 2.04 10.67
N SER A 534 15.22 2.98 11.50
CA SER A 534 15.57 4.40 11.36
C SER A 534 16.35 4.91 12.58
N PRO A 535 17.40 5.72 12.35
CA PRO A 535 17.99 6.08 11.06
C PRO A 535 18.66 4.89 10.35
N GLU A 536 18.64 4.90 8.99
CA GLU A 536 19.32 3.85 8.20
C GLU A 536 20.83 3.87 8.34
N ALA A 537 21.52 2.76 8.05
CA ALA A 537 22.97 2.67 8.15
C ALA A 537 23.71 3.74 7.33
N ALA A 538 23.26 4.02 6.10
CA ALA A 538 23.86 5.03 5.22
C ALA A 538 23.67 6.49 5.72
N ALA A 539 22.76 6.71 6.66
CA ALA A 539 22.52 7.99 7.32
C ALA A 539 23.13 8.06 8.75
N GLY A 540 24.00 7.11 9.11
CA GLY A 540 24.65 7.08 10.42
C GLY A 540 23.86 6.34 11.51
N GLY A 541 22.84 5.56 11.13
CA GLY A 541 22.02 4.77 12.05
C GLY A 541 22.78 3.64 12.74
N ALA A 542 22.38 3.31 13.96
CA ALA A 542 23.07 2.33 14.80
C ALA A 542 23.03 0.90 14.25
N ILE A 543 22.11 0.57 13.35
CA ILE A 543 22.11 -0.68 12.61
C ILE A 543 23.44 -0.88 11.84
N GLY A 544 24.09 0.21 11.40
CA GLY A 544 25.41 0.21 10.77
C GLY A 544 26.57 -0.15 11.72
N LEU A 545 26.35 -0.12 13.03
CA LEU A 545 27.37 -0.41 14.05
C LEU A 545 27.38 -1.88 14.47
N VAL A 546 26.32 -2.63 14.16
CA VAL A 546 26.19 -4.05 14.55
C VAL A 546 27.22 -4.89 13.79
N ARG A 547 27.81 -5.87 14.48
CA ARG A 547 28.76 -6.82 13.91
C ARG A 547 28.28 -8.26 14.10
N ASP A 548 28.80 -9.17 13.27
CA ASP A 548 28.56 -10.60 13.46
C ASP A 548 28.87 -11.03 14.89
N GLY A 549 27.97 -11.79 15.48
CA GLY A 549 28.12 -12.30 16.84
C GLY A 549 27.54 -11.39 17.95
N ASP A 550 27.20 -10.15 17.66
CA ASP A 550 26.54 -9.27 18.65
C ASP A 550 25.17 -9.85 19.05
N LYS A 551 24.75 -9.62 20.31
CA LYS A 551 23.46 -10.04 20.77
C LYS A 551 22.41 -8.95 20.53
N ILE A 552 21.29 -9.36 19.95
CA ILE A 552 20.13 -8.49 19.69
C ILE A 552 18.97 -9.01 20.50
N ARG A 553 18.31 -8.12 21.24
CA ARG A 553 17.05 -8.39 21.95
C ARG A 553 15.92 -7.64 21.29
N ILE A 554 14.88 -8.37 20.92
CA ILE A 554 13.61 -7.89 20.36
C ILE A 554 12.53 -8.23 21.36
N ASP A 555 11.74 -7.24 21.76
CA ASP A 555 10.66 -7.41 22.74
C ASP A 555 9.42 -6.66 22.23
N ILE A 556 8.58 -7.37 21.47
CA ILE A 556 7.39 -6.79 20.84
C ILE A 556 6.39 -6.32 21.91
N PRO A 557 6.08 -7.08 22.97
CA PRO A 557 5.19 -6.60 24.05
C PRO A 557 5.63 -5.28 24.67
N ASN A 558 6.94 -5.11 24.88
CA ASN A 558 7.49 -3.88 25.45
C ASN A 558 7.90 -2.85 24.41
N ARG A 559 7.65 -3.12 23.11
CA ARG A 559 7.97 -2.22 21.98
C ARG A 559 9.44 -1.82 21.92
N THR A 560 10.38 -2.73 22.22
CA THR A 560 11.80 -2.43 22.23
C THR A 560 12.63 -3.32 21.32
N ILE A 561 13.71 -2.75 20.78
CA ILE A 561 14.73 -3.46 20.02
C ILE A 561 16.11 -2.89 20.35
N ASN A 562 17.01 -3.74 20.83
CA ASN A 562 18.33 -3.30 21.29
C ASN A 562 19.43 -4.26 20.87
N VAL A 563 20.60 -3.72 20.49
CA VAL A 563 21.84 -4.45 20.55
C VAL A 563 22.41 -4.40 21.96
N LEU A 564 22.83 -5.54 22.49
CA LEU A 564 23.28 -5.66 23.88
C LEU A 564 24.77 -5.29 24.01
N LEU A 565 25.06 -4.03 23.69
CA LEU A 565 26.39 -3.41 23.79
C LEU A 565 26.33 -2.23 24.75
N SER A 566 27.46 -1.90 25.36
CA SER A 566 27.58 -0.69 26.16
C SER A 566 27.59 0.57 25.29
N ASP A 567 27.17 1.72 25.85
CA ASP A 567 27.21 3.00 25.15
C ASP A 567 28.65 3.36 24.73
N ALA A 568 29.64 3.02 25.53
CA ALA A 568 31.05 3.24 25.20
C ALA A 568 31.50 2.44 23.96
N GLU A 569 31.05 1.19 23.84
CA GLU A 569 31.31 0.38 22.65
C GLU A 569 30.62 0.93 21.43
N LEU A 570 29.34 1.32 21.53
CA LEU A 570 28.59 1.95 20.44
C LEU A 570 29.25 3.25 19.98
N ALA A 571 29.73 4.08 20.91
CA ALA A 571 30.47 5.29 20.58
C ALA A 571 31.77 5.01 19.84
N SER A 572 32.57 4.04 20.32
CA SER A 572 33.81 3.62 19.64
C SER A 572 33.55 3.11 18.21
N ARG A 573 32.52 2.28 18.01
CA ARG A 573 32.14 1.78 16.69
C ARG A 573 31.62 2.90 15.78
N ARG A 574 30.95 3.91 16.35
CA ARG A 574 30.49 5.10 15.61
C ARG A 574 31.66 5.92 15.09
N ASP A 575 32.70 6.11 15.90
CA ASP A 575 33.91 6.81 15.48
C ASP A 575 34.62 6.08 14.33
N GLU A 576 34.69 4.75 14.39
CA GLU A 576 35.22 3.93 13.30
C GLU A 576 34.38 4.09 12.02
N GLN A 577 33.03 4.08 12.11
CA GLN A 577 32.17 4.24 10.94
C GLN A 577 32.23 5.67 10.38
N ASN A 578 32.36 6.69 11.21
CA ASN A 578 32.59 8.07 10.78
C ASN A 578 33.86 8.16 9.92
N ALA A 579 34.93 7.47 10.32
CA ALA A 579 36.17 7.41 9.54
C ALA A 579 36.02 6.63 8.22
N LYS A 580 35.17 5.59 8.18
CA LYS A 580 34.89 4.77 6.97
C LYS A 580 33.86 5.41 6.03
N GLY A 581 33.06 6.37 6.50
CA GLY A 581 32.08 7.10 5.71
C GLY A 581 30.75 6.37 5.49
N TRP A 582 30.32 5.49 6.41
CA TRP A 582 29.00 4.86 6.43
C TRP A 582 28.62 4.17 5.10
N LYS A 583 29.48 3.32 4.61
CA LYS A 583 29.34 2.59 3.34
C LYS A 583 29.49 1.09 3.56
N PRO A 584 28.90 0.26 2.68
CA PRO A 584 29.16 -1.17 2.67
C PRO A 584 30.66 -1.47 2.63
N ALA A 585 31.10 -2.51 3.32
CA ALA A 585 32.52 -2.92 3.38
C ALA A 585 33.02 -3.37 2.00
N LYS A 586 32.15 -3.95 1.19
CA LYS A 586 32.44 -4.39 -0.17
C LYS A 586 31.62 -3.61 -1.19
N PRO A 587 32.18 -3.25 -2.36
CA PRO A 587 31.38 -2.71 -3.45
C PRO A 587 30.29 -3.72 -3.86
N ARG A 588 29.06 -3.23 -4.01
CA ARG A 588 27.95 -4.05 -4.53
C ARG A 588 27.94 -4.00 -6.05
N PRO A 589 27.62 -5.09 -6.75
CA PRO A 589 27.58 -5.15 -8.22
C PRO A 589 26.36 -4.42 -8.81
N ARG A 590 25.78 -3.49 -8.09
CA ARG A 590 24.56 -2.73 -8.37
C ARG A 590 24.84 -1.47 -9.19
N LYS A 591 24.08 -1.26 -10.27
CA LYS A 591 24.19 -0.04 -11.09
C LYS A 591 23.19 1.02 -10.61
N VAL A 592 23.69 2.07 -9.98
CA VAL A 592 22.89 3.22 -9.55
C VAL A 592 22.77 4.24 -10.69
N SER A 593 21.56 4.38 -11.24
CA SER A 593 21.26 5.32 -12.33
C SER A 593 21.23 6.78 -11.87
N ALA A 594 21.17 7.73 -12.82
CA ALA A 594 21.03 9.15 -12.50
C ALA A 594 19.77 9.46 -11.67
N ALA A 595 18.63 8.82 -12.02
CA ALA A 595 17.38 8.97 -11.28
C ALA A 595 17.50 8.52 -9.81
N LEU A 596 18.12 7.35 -9.59
CA LEU A 596 18.34 6.83 -8.23
C LEU A 596 19.34 7.67 -7.44
N LYS A 597 20.37 8.26 -8.09
CA LYS A 597 21.30 9.19 -7.43
C LYS A 597 20.60 10.48 -6.98
N ALA A 598 19.70 11.01 -7.83
CA ALA A 598 18.91 12.19 -7.49
C ALA A 598 17.97 11.91 -6.30
N TYR A 599 17.28 10.76 -6.32
CA TYR A 599 16.46 10.31 -5.21
C TYR A 599 17.26 10.18 -3.90
N ALA A 600 18.37 9.44 -3.92
CA ALA A 600 19.22 9.22 -2.73
C ALA A 600 19.76 10.53 -2.13
N LYS A 601 19.98 11.56 -2.95
CA LYS A 601 20.48 12.86 -2.49
C LYS A 601 19.44 13.63 -1.69
N LEU A 602 18.17 13.51 -2.05
CA LEU A 602 17.08 14.33 -1.51
C LEU A 602 16.19 13.57 -0.50
N VAL A 603 16.25 12.22 -0.46
CA VAL A 603 15.33 11.43 0.32
C VAL A 603 15.57 11.54 1.82
N MET A 604 14.49 11.64 2.59
CA MET A 604 14.44 11.53 4.05
C MET A 604 14.45 10.06 4.50
N SER A 605 14.60 9.84 5.79
CA SER A 605 14.52 8.49 6.40
C SER A 605 13.10 7.91 6.37
N ALA A 606 13.00 6.60 6.67
CA ALA A 606 11.74 5.87 6.59
C ALA A 606 10.69 6.33 7.62
N ASP A 607 11.11 6.75 8.82
CA ASP A 607 10.24 7.33 9.86
C ASP A 607 9.58 8.67 9.44
N LYS A 608 10.07 9.28 8.36
CA LYS A 608 9.50 10.48 7.70
C LYS A 608 8.77 10.13 6.38
N GLY A 609 8.53 8.85 6.11
CA GLY A 609 7.85 8.39 4.89
C GLY A 609 8.76 8.24 3.67
N ALA A 610 10.09 8.36 3.80
CA ALA A 610 11.05 8.29 2.70
C ALA A 610 10.66 9.15 1.48
N VAL A 611 10.28 10.40 1.73
CA VAL A 611 9.96 11.42 0.73
C VAL A 611 11.14 12.35 0.52
N ARG A 612 11.08 13.18 -0.52
CA ARG A 612 12.09 14.22 -0.73
C ARG A 612 12.05 15.27 0.39
N ASP A 613 13.22 15.65 0.85
CA ASP A 613 13.43 16.74 1.78
C ASP A 613 13.53 18.07 1.02
N LEU A 614 12.41 18.79 1.00
CA LEU A 614 12.35 20.07 0.30
C LEU A 614 13.15 21.17 1.02
N SER A 615 13.45 21.02 2.32
CA SER A 615 14.28 21.96 3.06
C SER A 615 15.72 22.03 2.53
N LEU A 616 16.17 20.98 1.83
CA LEU A 616 17.48 20.99 1.15
C LEU A 616 17.51 21.84 -0.12
N LEU A 617 16.36 22.37 -0.56
CA LEU A 617 16.19 23.21 -1.74
C LEU A 617 15.93 24.69 -1.37
N GLU A 618 15.76 24.97 -0.09
CA GLU A 618 15.62 26.33 0.45
C GLU A 618 17.02 26.83 0.79
N ASP A 619 17.52 27.84 0.03
CA ASP A 619 18.79 28.54 0.28
C ASP A 619 18.66 29.62 1.38
#